data_78d38d7d09f04933da9d5fcbcb786698
#
_entry.id   78d38d7d09f04933da9d5fcbcb786698
#
_cell.length_a   1.000
_cell.length_b   1.000
_cell.length_c   1.000
_cell.angle_alpha   90.00
_cell.angle_beta   90.00
_cell.angle_gamma   90.00
#
_symmetry.space_group_name_H-M   'P 1'
#
loop_
_entity.id
_entity.type
_entity.pdbx_description
1 polymer ?
#
loop_
_entity_poly.entity_id
_entity_poly.type
_entity_poly.pdbx_seq_one_letter_code
_entity_poly.pdbx_strand_id
1 'polypeptide(L)'
;MLFRSVGCVVEAVTGGAPACISVFAGRIADTGRDPVPLMTRAVEILRPAPNAELIWASPRELLNIFQADEIGCHIITVTNDILKKLALVGKDLSDYSLDTVKMFHEDGRKAGFTL
;
A
#
# COMPACT_ATOMS: atom_id res chain seq x y z
N MET A 1 5.87 -14.31 -13.52
CA MET A 1 4.47 -14.69 -13.25
C MET A 1 3.55 -13.48 -13.23
N LEU A 2 3.74 -12.54 -12.30
CA LEU A 2 2.92 -11.34 -12.20
C LEU A 2 2.88 -10.53 -13.49
N PHE A 3 4.02 -10.26 -14.09
CA PHE A 3 4.11 -9.44 -15.29
C PHE A 3 3.43 -10.08 -16.50
N ARG A 4 3.51 -11.40 -16.58
CA ARG A 4 2.84 -12.15 -17.65
C ARG A 4 1.32 -12.04 -17.47
N SER A 5 0.82 -12.16 -16.26
CA SER A 5 -0.61 -12.04 -15.94
C SER A 5 -1.14 -10.65 -16.27
N VAL A 6 -0.41 -9.61 -15.86
CA VAL A 6 -0.78 -8.22 -16.15
C VAL A 6 -0.75 -7.98 -17.67
N GLY A 7 0.27 -8.44 -18.35
CA GLY A 7 0.38 -8.33 -19.81
C GLY A 7 -0.77 -8.98 -20.56
N CYS A 8 -1.19 -10.18 -20.13
CA CYS A 8 -2.36 -10.86 -20.71
C CYS A 8 -3.64 -10.06 -20.51
N VAL A 9 -3.85 -9.47 -19.34
CA VAL A 9 -5.02 -8.63 -19.08
C VAL A 9 -4.98 -7.37 -19.93
N VAL A 10 -3.82 -6.74 -20.10
CA VAL A 10 -3.66 -5.56 -20.96
C VAL A 10 -4.07 -5.88 -22.39
N GLU A 11 -3.61 -7.01 -22.94
CA GLU A 11 -4.00 -7.45 -24.28
C GLU A 11 -5.52 -7.63 -24.40
N ALA A 12 -6.14 -8.19 -23.36
CA ALA A 12 -7.57 -8.45 -23.37
C ALA A 12 -8.43 -7.18 -23.29
N VAL A 13 -7.94 -6.11 -22.64
CA VAL A 13 -8.71 -4.88 -22.41
C VAL A 13 -8.33 -3.71 -23.30
N THR A 14 -7.21 -3.80 -24.04
CA THR A 14 -6.75 -2.71 -24.91
C THR A 14 -7.80 -2.38 -25.95
N GLY A 15 -8.18 -1.09 -26.04
CA GLY A 15 -9.19 -0.61 -26.95
C GLY A 15 -10.64 -0.90 -26.55
N GLY A 16 -10.84 -1.55 -25.41
CA GLY A 16 -12.18 -1.87 -24.89
C GLY A 16 -12.73 -0.83 -23.91
N ALA A 17 -13.69 -1.25 -23.10
CA ALA A 17 -14.28 -0.44 -22.04
C ALA A 17 -13.25 -0.15 -20.93
N PRO A 18 -13.46 0.91 -20.12
CA PRO A 18 -12.61 1.16 -18.96
C PRO A 18 -12.51 -0.07 -18.06
N ALA A 19 -11.30 -0.38 -17.60
CA ALA A 19 -11.01 -1.54 -16.77
C ALA A 19 -10.07 -1.18 -15.62
N CYS A 20 -10.26 -1.84 -14.47
CA CYS A 20 -9.37 -1.71 -13.33
C CYS A 20 -8.69 -3.06 -13.09
N ILE A 21 -7.36 -3.04 -12.99
CA ILE A 21 -6.56 -4.24 -12.76
C ILE A 21 -6.02 -4.16 -11.34
N SER A 22 -6.40 -5.13 -10.52
CA SER A 22 -6.01 -5.19 -9.12
C SER A 22 -4.81 -6.11 -8.92
N VAL A 23 -3.79 -5.63 -8.25
CA VAL A 23 -2.62 -6.42 -7.84
C VAL A 23 -2.52 -6.40 -6.32
N PHE A 24 -2.42 -7.57 -5.72
CA PHE A 24 -2.31 -7.72 -4.27
C PHE A 24 -0.90 -7.41 -3.78
N ALA A 25 -0.52 -6.15 -3.85
CA ALA A 25 0.81 -5.68 -3.46
C ALA A 25 1.13 -5.98 -1.99
N GLY A 26 0.13 -5.90 -1.10
CA GLY A 26 0.30 -6.24 0.30
C GLY A 26 0.68 -7.70 0.51
N ARG A 27 0.17 -8.61 -0.30
CA ARG A 27 0.55 -10.03 -0.22
C ARG A 27 1.97 -10.27 -0.70
N ILE A 28 2.44 -9.49 -1.66
CA ILE A 28 3.85 -9.52 -2.08
C ILE A 28 4.74 -9.11 -0.90
N ALA A 29 4.38 -8.01 -0.24
CA ALA A 29 5.09 -7.54 0.94
C ALA A 29 5.08 -8.57 2.08
N ASP A 30 3.97 -9.31 2.24
CA ASP A 30 3.85 -10.36 3.25
C ASP A 30 4.88 -11.48 3.06
N THR A 31 5.39 -11.68 1.85
CA THR A 31 6.43 -12.68 1.56
C THR A 31 7.85 -12.15 1.77
N GLY A 32 7.99 -10.93 2.28
CA GLY A 32 9.30 -10.30 2.49
C GLY A 32 9.88 -9.65 1.24
N ARG A 33 9.10 -9.54 0.16
CA ARG A 33 9.54 -8.87 -1.06
C ARG A 33 9.01 -7.45 -1.11
N ASP A 34 9.84 -6.53 -1.60
CA ASP A 34 9.43 -5.15 -1.83
C ASP A 34 8.43 -5.11 -3.00
N PRO A 35 7.18 -4.66 -2.79
CA PRO A 35 6.20 -4.57 -3.86
C PRO A 35 6.46 -3.41 -4.83
N VAL A 36 7.22 -2.39 -4.45
CA VAL A 36 7.42 -1.18 -5.25
C VAL A 36 8.00 -1.47 -6.64
N PRO A 37 9.11 -2.22 -6.81
CA PRO A 37 9.62 -2.52 -8.14
C PRO A 37 8.63 -3.29 -9.00
N LEU A 38 7.90 -4.24 -8.42
CA LEU A 38 6.90 -5.04 -9.12
C LEU A 38 5.71 -4.18 -9.56
N MET A 39 5.22 -3.31 -8.68
CA MET A 39 4.12 -2.41 -9.00
C MET A 39 4.53 -1.36 -10.03
N THR A 40 5.75 -0.86 -9.97
CA THR A 40 6.31 0.06 -10.96
C THR A 40 6.31 -0.59 -12.34
N ARG A 41 6.74 -1.84 -12.42
CA ARG A 41 6.75 -2.59 -13.68
C ARG A 41 5.33 -2.80 -14.19
N ALA A 42 4.37 -3.08 -13.32
CA ALA A 42 2.97 -3.21 -13.69
C ALA A 42 2.42 -1.91 -14.29
N VAL A 43 2.75 -0.75 -13.71
CA VAL A 43 2.38 0.56 -14.26
C VAL A 43 2.94 0.73 -15.67
N GLU A 44 4.20 0.37 -15.91
CA GLU A 44 4.83 0.44 -17.22
C GLU A 44 4.11 -0.44 -18.25
N ILE A 45 3.75 -1.65 -17.86
CA ILE A 45 3.02 -2.59 -18.74
C ILE A 45 1.65 -2.03 -19.12
N LEU A 46 1.00 -1.28 -18.25
CA LEU A 46 -0.32 -0.70 -18.49
C LEU A 46 -0.32 0.57 -19.35
N ARG A 47 0.83 1.22 -19.55
CA ARG A 47 0.90 2.46 -20.34
C ARG A 47 0.25 2.39 -21.71
N PRO A 48 0.40 1.29 -22.49
CA PRO A 48 -0.25 1.19 -23.80
C PRO A 48 -1.77 1.07 -23.75
N ALA A 49 -2.36 0.84 -22.60
CA ALA A 49 -3.80 0.66 -22.41
C ALA A 49 -4.37 1.82 -21.58
N PRO A 50 -4.68 2.99 -22.18
CA PRO A 50 -5.14 4.16 -21.44
C PRO A 50 -6.52 3.97 -20.78
N ASN A 51 -7.27 2.96 -21.21
CA ASN A 51 -8.55 2.58 -20.59
C ASN A 51 -8.39 1.71 -19.35
N ALA A 52 -7.17 1.27 -19.01
CA ALA A 52 -6.90 0.43 -17.85
C ALA A 52 -6.24 1.21 -16.74
N GLU A 53 -6.68 0.98 -15.51
CA GLU A 53 -6.12 1.59 -14.31
C GLU A 53 -5.64 0.49 -13.36
N LEU A 54 -4.49 0.74 -12.71
CA LEU A 54 -3.90 -0.19 -11.76
C LEU A 54 -4.36 0.11 -10.35
N ILE A 55 -4.78 -0.92 -9.64
CA ILE A 55 -5.17 -0.84 -8.23
C ILE A 55 -4.07 -1.52 -7.40
N TRP A 56 -3.51 -0.77 -6.45
CA TRP A 56 -2.67 -1.31 -5.39
C TRP A 56 -3.61 -1.86 -4.32
N ALA A 57 -3.73 -3.17 -4.25
CA ALA A 57 -4.64 -3.82 -3.31
C ALA A 57 -3.90 -4.34 -2.07
N SER A 58 -4.63 -4.42 -0.97
CA SER A 58 -4.14 -4.95 0.31
C SER A 58 -2.93 -4.20 0.86
N PRO A 59 -2.95 -2.86 0.94
CA PRO A 59 -1.87 -2.13 1.59
C PRO A 59 -1.80 -2.53 3.07
N ARG A 60 -0.60 -2.51 3.63
CA ARG A 60 -0.35 -2.89 5.02
C ARG A 60 0.04 -1.71 5.88
N GLU A 61 0.58 -0.66 5.29
CA GLU A 61 1.15 0.48 5.98
C GLU A 61 0.73 1.79 5.31
N LEU A 62 0.73 2.87 6.09
CA LEU A 62 0.49 4.20 5.55
C LEU A 62 1.48 4.55 4.43
N LEU A 63 2.73 4.12 4.55
CA LEU A 63 3.77 4.34 3.56
C LEU A 63 3.35 3.88 2.16
N ASN A 64 2.52 2.85 2.07
CA ASN A 64 2.07 2.31 0.79
C ASN A 64 1.27 3.32 -0.04
N ILE A 65 0.54 4.25 0.61
CA ILE A 65 -0.18 5.32 -0.09
C ILE A 65 0.81 6.21 -0.83
N PHE A 66 1.89 6.61 -0.18
CA PHE A 66 2.92 7.46 -0.79
C PHE A 66 3.71 6.71 -1.86
N GLN A 67 3.98 5.43 -1.64
CA GLN A 67 4.64 4.59 -2.64
C GLN A 67 3.79 4.45 -3.89
N ALA A 68 2.48 4.22 -3.74
CA ALA A 68 1.56 4.14 -4.87
C ALA A 68 1.51 5.44 -5.67
N ASP A 69 1.45 6.57 -4.99
CA ASP A 69 1.46 7.90 -5.61
C ASP A 69 2.77 8.15 -6.38
N GLU A 70 3.90 7.84 -5.77
CA GLU A 70 5.23 8.06 -6.35
C GLU A 70 5.45 7.28 -7.64
N ILE A 71 4.99 6.03 -7.70
CA ILE A 71 5.15 5.18 -8.89
C ILE A 71 4.10 5.46 -9.98
N GLY A 72 3.12 6.31 -9.71
CA GLY A 72 2.06 6.62 -10.66
C GLY A 72 0.95 5.57 -10.69
N CYS A 73 0.75 4.80 -9.64
CA CYS A 73 -0.39 3.90 -9.50
C CYS A 73 -1.69 4.71 -9.45
N HIS A 74 -2.73 4.24 -10.13
CA HIS A 74 -3.96 5.01 -10.29
C HIS A 74 -4.84 4.99 -9.04
N ILE A 75 -4.95 3.84 -8.40
CA ILE A 75 -5.87 3.61 -7.29
C ILE A 75 -5.16 2.79 -6.22
N ILE A 76 -5.44 3.10 -4.96
CA ILE A 76 -5.06 2.27 -3.83
C ILE A 76 -6.28 2.04 -2.93
N THR A 77 -6.52 0.81 -2.55
CA THR A 77 -7.56 0.48 -1.56
C THR A 77 -6.97 0.66 -0.16
N VAL A 78 -7.70 1.31 0.73
CA VAL A 78 -7.22 1.51 2.11
C VAL A 78 -8.33 1.21 3.10
N THR A 79 -7.94 0.62 4.23
CA THR A 79 -8.83 0.41 5.36
C THR A 79 -8.92 1.68 6.21
N ASN A 80 -9.96 1.76 7.04
CA ASN A 80 -10.13 2.88 7.97
C ASN A 80 -8.94 3.00 8.92
N ASP A 81 -8.34 1.88 9.34
CA ASP A 81 -7.18 1.88 10.22
C ASP A 81 -5.99 2.60 9.61
N ILE A 82 -5.74 2.38 8.33
CA ILE A 82 -4.67 3.06 7.60
C ILE A 82 -5.01 4.54 7.41
N LEU A 83 -6.26 4.87 7.07
CA LEU A 83 -6.70 6.26 6.91
C LEU A 83 -6.52 7.08 8.19
N LYS A 84 -6.80 6.49 9.35
CA LYS A 84 -6.60 7.15 10.65
C LYS A 84 -5.12 7.50 10.89
N LYS A 85 -4.20 6.75 10.33
CA LYS A 85 -2.76 7.00 10.47
C LYS A 85 -2.29 8.20 9.65
N LEU A 86 -3.12 8.76 8.76
CA LEU A 86 -2.78 9.99 8.05
C LEU A 86 -2.45 11.15 9.00
N ALA A 87 -3.06 11.16 10.19
CA ALA A 87 -2.77 12.16 11.22
C ALA A 87 -1.31 12.08 11.73
N LEU A 88 -0.63 10.97 11.51
CA LEU A 88 0.75 10.76 11.94
C LEU A 88 1.78 11.23 10.90
N VAL A 89 1.34 11.63 9.71
CA VAL A 89 2.25 12.08 8.64
C VAL A 89 3.04 13.30 9.12
N GLY A 90 4.35 13.21 9.00
CA GLY A 90 5.25 14.28 9.43
C GLY A 90 5.49 14.38 10.93
N LYS A 91 4.95 13.46 11.73
CA LYS A 91 5.18 13.46 13.17
C LYS A 91 6.65 13.17 13.49
N ASP A 92 7.21 13.93 14.40
CA ASP A 92 8.57 13.71 14.87
C ASP A 92 8.71 12.32 15.50
N LEU A 93 9.77 11.60 15.14
CA LEU A 93 9.96 10.23 15.60
C LEU A 93 10.23 10.16 17.11
N SER A 94 10.89 11.15 17.68
CA SER A 94 11.12 11.20 19.13
C SER A 94 9.80 11.39 19.90
N ASP A 95 8.95 12.28 19.41
CA ASP A 95 7.63 12.49 20.01
C ASP A 95 6.74 11.24 19.86
N TYR A 96 6.80 10.60 18.72
CA TYR A 96 6.05 9.36 18.48
C TYR A 96 6.54 8.23 19.39
N SER A 97 7.85 8.08 19.55
CA SER A 97 8.44 7.11 20.48
C SER A 97 8.03 7.37 21.92
N LEU A 98 8.01 8.63 22.32
CA LEU A 98 7.59 9.01 23.67
C LEU A 98 6.13 8.66 23.92
N ASP A 99 5.25 8.92 22.95
CA ASP A 99 3.83 8.55 23.03
C ASP A 99 3.68 7.03 23.16
N THR A 100 4.47 6.26 22.42
CA THR A 100 4.46 4.79 22.48
C THR A 100 4.89 4.30 23.86
N VAL A 101 5.94 4.88 24.44
CA VAL A 101 6.40 4.54 25.80
C VAL A 101 5.33 4.84 26.82
N LYS A 102 4.69 6.01 26.72
CA LYS A 102 3.58 6.38 27.61
C LYS A 102 2.42 5.40 27.53
N MET A 103 2.07 4.98 26.31
CA MET A 103 1.01 4.00 26.08
C MET A 103 1.33 2.66 26.73
N PHE A 104 2.54 2.15 26.56
CA PHE A 104 2.96 0.88 27.17
C PHE A 104 3.04 0.98 28.68
N HIS A 105 3.48 2.10 29.23
CA HIS A 105 3.51 2.33 30.67
C HIS A 105 2.10 2.30 31.24
N GLU A 106 1.15 2.98 30.61
CA GLU A 106 -0.25 3.00 31.00
C GLU A 106 -0.89 1.61 30.94
N ASP A 107 -0.65 0.88 29.84
CA ASP A 107 -1.15 -0.48 29.68
C ASP A 107 -0.57 -1.43 30.74
N GLY A 108 0.72 -1.32 31.04
CA GLY A 108 1.37 -2.10 32.09
C GLY A 108 0.77 -1.81 33.46
N ARG A 109 0.49 -0.55 33.76
CA ARG A 109 -0.16 -0.16 35.01
C ARG A 109 -1.57 -0.71 35.13
N LYS A 110 -2.36 -0.66 34.04
CA LYS A 110 -3.71 -1.23 34.01
C LYS A 110 -3.70 -2.75 34.19
N ALA A 111 -2.65 -3.42 33.71
CA ALA A 111 -2.47 -4.85 33.86
C ALA A 111 -1.92 -5.25 35.25
N GLY A 112 -1.64 -4.30 36.13
CA GLY A 112 -1.14 -4.54 37.49
C GLY A 112 0.36 -4.67 37.63
N PHE A 113 1.14 -4.33 36.59
CA PHE A 113 2.60 -4.29 36.67
C PHE A 113 3.06 -2.95 37.27
N THR A 114 4.07 -3.02 38.12
CA THR A 114 4.76 -1.85 38.65
C THR A 114 6.18 -1.78 38.11
N LEU A 115 6.54 -0.60 37.66
CA LEU A 115 7.89 -0.33 37.18
C LEU A 115 8.69 0.43 38.24
#